data_19510985fa51ed4dfc21e7b418f46ca4
#
_entry.id   19510985fa51ed4dfc21e7b418f46ca4
#
_cell.length_a   1.000
_cell.length_b   1.000
_cell.length_c   1.000
_cell.angle_alpha   90.00
_cell.angle_beta   90.00
_cell.angle_gamma   90.00
#
_symmetry.space_group_name_H-M   'P 1'
#
loop_
_entity.id
_entity.type
_entity.pdbx_description
1 polymer ?
#
loop_
_entity_poly.entity_id
_entity_poly.type
_entity_poly.pdbx_seq_one_letter_code
_entity_poly.pdbx_strand_id
1 'polypeptide(L)'
;ADKYEGKFDEGWEALRTMTFEKQKELGWIPQDAVLNPLAESMQKWSDIPESQREFQTRLMEIYAGFLEHTDVQYGKVVDELERQGELDNTLIIYINSDNGPSAEGLNGTISELLAQNSMPSTQEQQMVVLNKDYGGMDALGGPKLDIMYHHGWAFSGSAPFQSTKLVAAHLGGTRTPLVISWPAKIKHDGKIRSQFHHVNDIAATIYDILDIEAPKFVDGIEQQQLDGTSMAYTFDNSEAKSTKTTQYFEIMGSRGVYHDGWFAGTPGPRTPWSTDISRVMNWEPENDVWELYNLEKDYSQSQDLAKENPEKLVELKAVFDKEATDNLVYPIGAGLYTALYNSSEMPSSPL
;
A
#
# COMPACT_ATOMS: atom_id res chain seq x y z
N ALA A 1 -16.85 11.36 -12.26
CA ALA A 1 -17.61 10.37 -11.51
C ALA A 1 -18.74 9.76 -12.33
N ASP A 2 -19.58 10.54 -12.98
CA ASP A 2 -20.81 10.09 -13.68
C ASP A 2 -20.57 9.03 -14.78
N LYS A 3 -19.38 9.02 -15.39
CA LYS A 3 -18.95 7.92 -16.30
C LYS A 3 -18.97 6.55 -15.62
N TYR A 4 -18.85 6.52 -14.30
CA TYR A 4 -18.76 5.32 -13.48
C TYR A 4 -20.06 4.96 -12.78
N GLU A 5 -21.14 5.72 -13.01
CA GLU A 5 -22.47 5.45 -12.45
C GLU A 5 -22.89 4.00 -12.73
N GLY A 6 -23.31 3.31 -11.68
CA GLY A 6 -23.75 1.92 -11.71
C GLY A 6 -22.64 0.87 -11.89
N LYS A 7 -21.37 1.25 -11.96
CA LYS A 7 -20.26 0.29 -12.15
C LYS A 7 -19.92 -0.52 -10.89
N PHE A 8 -20.39 -0.08 -9.75
CA PHE A 8 -20.04 -0.65 -8.45
C PHE A 8 -21.24 -1.20 -7.68
N ASP A 9 -22.40 -1.32 -8.31
CA ASP A 9 -23.65 -1.74 -7.67
C ASP A 9 -23.60 -3.16 -7.09
N GLU A 10 -22.78 -4.03 -7.67
CA GLU A 10 -22.55 -5.40 -7.20
C GLU A 10 -21.66 -5.50 -5.96
N GLY A 11 -21.07 -4.38 -5.52
CA GLY A 11 -20.27 -4.26 -4.32
C GLY A 11 -18.81 -4.68 -4.43
N TRP A 12 -18.12 -4.58 -3.30
CA TRP A 12 -16.65 -4.72 -3.27
C TRP A 12 -16.15 -6.15 -3.46
N GLU A 13 -16.87 -7.18 -3.02
CA GLU A 13 -16.46 -8.57 -3.28
C GLU A 13 -16.54 -8.91 -4.77
N ALA A 14 -17.56 -8.40 -5.46
CA ALA A 14 -17.69 -8.57 -6.91
C ALA A 14 -16.58 -7.82 -7.66
N LEU A 15 -16.32 -6.56 -7.30
CA LEU A 15 -15.23 -5.77 -7.87
C LEU A 15 -13.88 -6.47 -7.65
N ARG A 16 -13.62 -6.99 -6.44
CA ARG A 16 -12.39 -7.70 -6.10
C ARG A 16 -12.19 -8.94 -6.98
N THR A 17 -13.24 -9.75 -7.14
CA THR A 17 -13.20 -10.94 -7.99
C THR A 17 -12.95 -10.56 -9.47
N MET A 18 -13.69 -9.58 -9.97
CA MET A 18 -13.53 -9.10 -11.35
C MET A 18 -12.12 -8.55 -11.60
N THR A 19 -11.56 -7.80 -10.65
CA THR A 19 -10.19 -7.28 -10.73
C THR A 19 -9.17 -8.42 -10.77
N PHE A 20 -9.31 -9.40 -9.90
CA PHE A 20 -8.43 -10.57 -9.85
C PHE A 20 -8.42 -11.36 -11.17
N GLU A 21 -9.60 -11.66 -11.71
CA GLU A 21 -9.71 -12.37 -12.99
C GLU A 21 -9.10 -11.54 -14.14
N LYS A 22 -9.30 -10.22 -14.11
CA LYS A 22 -8.70 -9.32 -15.12
C LYS A 22 -7.18 -9.26 -15.02
N GLN A 23 -6.62 -9.25 -13.82
CA GLN A 23 -5.17 -9.32 -13.61
C GLN A 23 -4.57 -10.61 -14.19
N LYS A 24 -5.25 -11.77 -14.01
CA LYS A 24 -4.85 -13.04 -14.63
C LYS A 24 -4.95 -13.01 -16.15
N GLU A 25 -6.05 -12.51 -16.69
CA GLU A 25 -6.26 -12.37 -18.14
C GLU A 25 -5.14 -11.54 -18.80
N LEU A 26 -4.74 -10.45 -18.13
CA LEU A 26 -3.67 -9.55 -18.61
C LEU A 26 -2.25 -10.11 -18.35
N GLY A 27 -2.13 -11.22 -17.63
CA GLY A 27 -0.84 -11.80 -17.25
C GLY A 27 -0.06 -10.96 -16.24
N TRP A 28 -0.74 -10.09 -15.49
CA TRP A 28 -0.10 -9.23 -14.49
C TRP A 28 0.24 -9.98 -13.20
N ILE A 29 -0.48 -11.06 -12.93
CA ILE A 29 -0.24 -11.94 -11.80
C ILE A 29 -0.13 -13.40 -12.28
N PRO A 30 0.52 -14.30 -11.52
CA PRO A 30 0.59 -15.72 -11.84
C PRO A 30 -0.80 -16.36 -11.98
N GLN A 31 -0.93 -17.34 -12.89
CA GLN A 31 -2.20 -18.03 -13.12
C GLN A 31 -2.67 -18.85 -11.91
N ASP A 32 -1.74 -19.31 -11.10
CA ASP A 32 -1.96 -20.06 -9.86
C ASP A 32 -2.11 -19.17 -8.62
N ALA A 33 -2.05 -17.85 -8.77
CA ALA A 33 -2.32 -16.93 -7.67
C ALA A 33 -3.71 -17.17 -7.05
N VAL A 34 -3.78 -17.03 -5.74
CA VAL A 34 -5.00 -17.23 -4.94
C VAL A 34 -5.58 -15.89 -4.54
N LEU A 35 -6.89 -15.72 -4.68
CA LEU A 35 -7.60 -14.55 -4.16
C LEU A 35 -7.86 -14.73 -2.66
N ASN A 36 -7.22 -13.93 -1.82
CA ASN A 36 -7.45 -13.96 -0.40
C ASN A 36 -8.90 -13.53 -0.05
N PRO A 37 -9.55 -14.20 0.91
CA PRO A 37 -10.91 -13.87 1.31
C PRO A 37 -10.98 -12.52 2.04
N LEU A 38 -12.19 -11.97 2.12
CA LEU A 38 -12.50 -10.83 2.99
C LEU A 38 -12.17 -11.20 4.44
N ALA A 39 -11.50 -10.30 5.16
CA ALA A 39 -11.22 -10.51 6.58
C ALA A 39 -12.54 -10.64 7.38
N GLU A 40 -12.59 -11.55 8.34
CA GLU A 40 -13.80 -11.82 9.13
C GLU A 40 -14.36 -10.56 9.85
N SER A 41 -13.47 -9.63 10.20
CA SER A 41 -13.82 -8.36 10.85
C SER A 41 -14.26 -7.26 9.88
N MET A 42 -14.21 -7.51 8.56
CA MET A 42 -14.68 -6.57 7.54
C MET A 42 -16.15 -6.83 7.20
N GLN A 43 -16.90 -5.76 7.00
CA GLN A 43 -18.30 -5.83 6.62
C GLN A 43 -18.44 -6.30 5.17
N LYS A 44 -19.37 -7.23 4.94
CA LYS A 44 -19.74 -7.70 3.60
C LYS A 44 -20.66 -6.70 2.92
N TRP A 45 -20.65 -6.66 1.59
CA TRP A 45 -21.59 -5.83 0.83
C TRP A 45 -23.05 -6.18 1.10
N SER A 46 -23.35 -7.47 1.27
CA SER A 46 -24.69 -7.95 1.61
C SER A 46 -25.21 -7.38 2.93
N ASP A 47 -24.34 -6.98 3.85
CA ASP A 47 -24.71 -6.48 5.17
C ASP A 47 -24.97 -4.96 5.15
N ILE A 48 -24.70 -4.29 4.01
CA ILE A 48 -25.02 -2.88 3.81
C ILE A 48 -26.52 -2.72 3.54
N PRO A 49 -27.23 -1.94 4.38
CA PRO A 49 -28.63 -1.63 4.13
C PRO A 49 -28.85 -1.03 2.73
N GLU A 50 -29.91 -1.40 2.06
CA GLU A 50 -30.23 -0.92 0.71
C GLU A 50 -30.26 0.62 0.65
N SER A 51 -30.80 1.28 1.67
CA SER A 51 -30.82 2.74 1.78
C SER A 51 -29.47 3.41 1.89
N GLN A 52 -28.40 2.65 2.12
CA GLN A 52 -27.04 3.15 2.27
C GLN A 52 -26.16 2.84 1.05
N ARG A 53 -26.57 1.93 0.17
CA ARG A 53 -25.75 1.46 -0.95
C ARG A 53 -25.43 2.55 -1.95
N GLU A 54 -26.36 3.43 -2.25
CA GLU A 54 -26.17 4.56 -3.14
C GLU A 54 -25.01 5.48 -2.66
N PHE A 55 -24.94 5.77 -1.38
CA PHE A 55 -23.84 6.55 -0.81
C PHE A 55 -22.50 5.81 -0.97
N GLN A 56 -22.46 4.51 -0.70
CA GLN A 56 -21.25 3.71 -0.80
C GLN A 56 -20.74 3.58 -2.22
N THR A 57 -21.65 3.33 -3.19
CA THR A 57 -21.26 3.26 -4.62
C THR A 57 -20.79 4.61 -5.11
N ARG A 58 -21.47 5.71 -4.71
CA ARG A 58 -21.08 7.07 -5.11
C ARG A 58 -19.68 7.44 -4.65
N LEU A 59 -19.27 7.09 -3.44
CA LEU A 59 -17.89 7.30 -2.97
C LEU A 59 -16.87 6.60 -3.87
N MET A 60 -17.15 5.37 -4.31
CA MET A 60 -16.26 4.61 -5.20
C MET A 60 -16.26 5.17 -6.64
N GLU A 61 -17.40 5.60 -7.16
CA GLU A 61 -17.51 6.27 -8.46
C GLU A 61 -16.67 7.54 -8.53
N ILE A 62 -16.68 8.33 -7.45
CA ILE A 62 -15.87 9.54 -7.34
C ILE A 62 -14.40 9.20 -7.31
N TYR A 63 -14.00 8.18 -6.54
CA TYR A 63 -12.63 7.71 -6.49
C TYR A 63 -12.14 7.24 -7.87
N ALA A 64 -12.95 6.46 -8.58
CA ALA A 64 -12.63 6.02 -9.94
C ALA A 64 -12.49 7.21 -10.92
N GLY A 65 -13.39 8.20 -10.81
CA GLY A 65 -13.32 9.44 -11.58
C GLY A 65 -12.07 10.27 -11.26
N PHE A 66 -11.65 10.29 -10.00
CA PHE A 66 -10.42 10.95 -9.58
C PHE A 66 -9.16 10.26 -10.15
N LEU A 67 -9.12 8.93 -10.12
CA LEU A 67 -8.02 8.16 -10.72
C LEU A 67 -7.91 8.43 -12.22
N GLU A 68 -9.02 8.41 -12.95
CA GLU A 68 -9.01 8.76 -14.39
C GLU A 68 -8.54 10.19 -14.63
N HIS A 69 -8.98 11.14 -13.80
CA HIS A 69 -8.51 12.53 -13.88
C HIS A 69 -6.99 12.61 -13.71
N THR A 70 -6.45 11.92 -12.71
CA THR A 70 -5.01 11.88 -12.44
C THR A 70 -4.24 11.30 -13.62
N ASP A 71 -4.71 10.20 -14.20
CA ASP A 71 -4.12 9.56 -15.38
C ASP A 71 -4.09 10.51 -16.59
N VAL A 72 -5.19 11.22 -16.84
CA VAL A 72 -5.27 12.24 -17.90
C VAL A 72 -4.28 13.39 -17.66
N GLN A 73 -4.10 13.86 -16.42
CA GLN A 73 -3.12 14.92 -16.14
C GLN A 73 -1.68 14.42 -16.33
N TYR A 74 -1.40 13.19 -15.92
CA TYR A 74 -0.11 12.55 -16.17
C TYR A 74 0.17 12.42 -17.68
N GLY A 75 -0.84 11.97 -18.46
CA GLY A 75 -0.74 11.90 -19.93
C GLY A 75 -0.30 13.22 -20.57
N LYS A 76 -0.83 14.37 -20.09
CA LYS A 76 -0.43 15.70 -20.60
C LYS A 76 1.06 16.02 -20.37
N VAL A 77 1.66 15.51 -19.28
CA VAL A 77 3.10 15.68 -19.04
C VAL A 77 3.90 14.86 -20.06
N VAL A 78 3.46 13.64 -20.34
CA VAL A 78 4.08 12.77 -21.35
C VAL A 78 3.95 13.37 -22.75
N ASP A 79 2.76 13.85 -23.11
CA ASP A 79 2.51 14.53 -24.40
C ASP A 79 3.43 15.75 -24.58
N GLU A 80 3.66 16.50 -23.50
CA GLU A 80 4.55 17.68 -23.55
C GLU A 80 6.02 17.28 -23.75
N LEU A 81 6.50 16.20 -23.13
CA LEU A 81 7.84 15.65 -23.37
C LEU A 81 8.00 15.18 -24.82
N GLU A 82 6.99 14.54 -25.39
CA GLU A 82 6.97 14.14 -26.79
C GLU A 82 7.03 15.36 -27.72
N ARG A 83 6.20 16.38 -27.45
CA ARG A 83 6.17 17.63 -28.22
C ARG A 83 7.53 18.37 -28.23
N GLN A 84 8.27 18.26 -27.12
CA GLN A 84 9.62 18.84 -27.00
C GLN A 84 10.71 17.97 -27.65
N GLY A 85 10.40 16.74 -28.06
CA GLY A 85 11.35 15.77 -28.58
C GLY A 85 12.28 15.15 -27.53
N GLU A 86 11.88 15.23 -26.24
CA GLU A 86 12.69 14.75 -25.10
C GLU A 86 12.22 13.39 -24.59
N LEU A 87 11.06 12.89 -25.02
CA LEU A 87 10.44 11.67 -24.48
C LEU A 87 11.37 10.45 -24.59
N ASP A 88 12.04 10.28 -25.74
CA ASP A 88 12.91 9.13 -25.98
C ASP A 88 14.04 9.00 -24.95
N ASN A 89 14.59 10.14 -24.51
CA ASN A 89 15.69 10.17 -23.55
C ASN A 89 15.28 10.64 -22.15
N THR A 90 14.03 10.52 -21.82
CA THR A 90 13.50 10.81 -20.48
C THR A 90 13.17 9.51 -19.74
N LEU A 91 13.76 9.31 -18.54
CA LEU A 91 13.35 8.28 -17.60
C LEU A 91 12.08 8.74 -16.90
N ILE A 92 11.01 7.99 -17.06
CA ILE A 92 9.73 8.20 -16.36
C ILE A 92 9.53 7.05 -15.37
N ILE A 93 9.33 7.38 -14.11
CA ILE A 93 8.99 6.43 -13.05
C ILE A 93 7.63 6.80 -12.50
N TYR A 94 6.64 5.97 -12.71
CA TYR A 94 5.27 6.17 -12.23
C TYR A 94 4.93 5.14 -11.17
N ILE A 95 4.67 5.62 -9.95
CA ILE A 95 4.24 4.80 -8.81
C ILE A 95 2.77 5.13 -8.56
N ASN A 96 1.91 4.11 -8.67
CA ASN A 96 0.50 4.30 -8.39
C ASN A 96 0.22 4.00 -6.91
N SER A 97 0.38 5.01 -6.07
CA SER A 97 0.30 4.99 -4.60
C SER A 97 1.64 4.67 -3.89
N ASP A 98 1.77 5.18 -2.69
CA ASP A 98 2.92 5.01 -1.78
C ASP A 98 2.77 3.78 -0.86
N ASN A 99 1.56 3.25 -0.73
CA ASN A 99 1.20 2.06 0.06
C ASN A 99 -0.06 1.40 -0.52
N GLY A 100 -0.51 0.33 0.11
CA GLY A 100 -1.79 -0.29 -0.23
C GLY A 100 -2.99 0.64 -0.02
N PRO A 101 -4.17 0.29 -0.55
CA PRO A 101 -5.38 1.09 -0.43
C PRO A 101 -5.76 1.38 1.02
N SER A 102 -6.20 2.61 1.32
CA SER A 102 -6.53 3.03 2.69
C SER A 102 -7.92 2.58 3.11
N ALA A 103 -7.99 1.80 4.18
CA ALA A 103 -9.23 1.42 4.85
C ALA A 103 -9.65 2.41 5.97
N GLU A 104 -8.94 3.53 6.13
CA GLU A 104 -9.16 4.51 7.20
C GLU A 104 -10.44 5.32 7.02
N GLY A 105 -11.11 5.21 5.87
CA GLY A 105 -12.47 5.71 5.67
C GLY A 105 -13.53 4.98 6.48
N LEU A 106 -13.15 3.89 7.18
CA LEU A 106 -14.04 3.07 8.00
C LEU A 106 -15.27 2.60 7.18
N ASN A 107 -16.46 3.02 7.56
CA ASN A 107 -17.70 2.69 6.88
C ASN A 107 -18.08 3.71 5.77
N GLY A 108 -17.10 4.44 5.27
CA GLY A 108 -17.31 5.56 4.34
C GLY A 108 -17.60 6.87 5.05
N THR A 109 -16.97 7.96 4.63
CA THR A 109 -17.09 9.24 5.32
C THR A 109 -17.12 10.43 4.38
N ILE A 110 -17.82 11.49 4.79
CA ILE A 110 -17.77 12.81 4.16
C ILE A 110 -16.66 13.68 4.75
N SER A 111 -15.95 13.20 5.80
CA SER A 111 -14.83 13.92 6.42
C SER A 111 -13.73 12.96 6.85
N GLU A 112 -12.61 13.01 6.15
CA GLU A 112 -11.38 12.29 6.50
C GLU A 112 -10.91 12.63 7.91
N LEU A 113 -10.96 13.92 8.28
CA LEU A 113 -10.54 14.39 9.59
C LEU A 113 -11.26 13.67 10.73
N LEU A 114 -12.58 13.47 10.61
CA LEU A 114 -13.35 12.76 11.63
C LEU A 114 -13.00 11.26 11.66
N ALA A 115 -12.87 10.64 10.51
CA ALA A 115 -12.54 9.21 10.42
C ALA A 115 -11.15 8.92 10.99
N GLN A 116 -10.14 9.67 10.60
CA GLN A 116 -8.75 9.47 11.06
C GLN A 116 -8.55 9.75 12.55
N ASN A 117 -9.36 10.65 13.12
CA ASN A 117 -9.32 10.91 14.57
C ASN A 117 -10.23 9.98 15.38
N SER A 118 -10.68 8.88 14.80
CA SER A 118 -11.55 7.90 15.46
C SER A 118 -12.81 8.56 16.06
N MET A 119 -13.36 9.55 15.38
CA MET A 119 -14.62 10.20 15.70
C MET A 119 -15.72 9.70 14.73
N PRO A 120 -16.19 8.48 14.91
CA PRO A 120 -17.11 7.85 13.97
C PRO A 120 -18.44 8.59 13.98
N SER A 121 -19.02 8.76 12.81
CA SER A 121 -20.40 9.16 12.62
C SER A 121 -21.15 8.09 11.86
N THR A 122 -22.44 7.92 12.17
CA THR A 122 -23.25 6.98 11.38
C THR A 122 -23.48 7.56 9.99
N GLN A 123 -23.77 6.70 9.02
CA GLN A 123 -24.09 7.17 7.68
C GLN A 123 -25.34 8.07 7.69
N GLU A 124 -26.33 7.77 8.53
CA GLU A 124 -27.54 8.61 8.68
C GLU A 124 -27.19 10.03 9.14
N GLN A 125 -26.29 10.16 10.12
CA GLN A 125 -25.81 11.47 10.58
C GLN A 125 -25.09 12.22 9.46
N GLN A 126 -24.24 11.55 8.72
CA GLN A 126 -23.51 12.12 7.58
C GLN A 126 -24.48 12.57 6.48
N MET A 127 -25.48 11.75 6.14
CA MET A 127 -26.50 12.10 5.14
C MET A 127 -27.34 13.32 5.55
N VAL A 128 -27.66 13.47 6.85
CA VAL A 128 -28.35 14.66 7.34
C VAL A 128 -27.50 15.92 7.11
N VAL A 129 -26.21 15.88 7.46
CA VAL A 129 -25.27 16.99 7.26
C VAL A 129 -25.09 17.27 5.77
N LEU A 130 -24.88 16.22 4.96
CA LEU A 130 -24.69 16.34 3.52
C LEU A 130 -25.87 17.04 2.83
N ASN A 131 -27.08 16.63 3.15
CA ASN A 131 -28.29 17.21 2.57
C ASN A 131 -28.58 18.64 3.05
N LYS A 132 -28.39 18.90 4.36
CA LYS A 132 -28.73 20.20 4.95
C LYS A 132 -27.72 21.27 4.60
N ASP A 133 -26.42 20.96 4.68
CA ASP A 133 -25.35 21.96 4.71
C ASP A 133 -24.55 22.02 3.40
N TYR A 134 -24.59 20.94 2.58
CA TYR A 134 -23.78 20.82 1.36
C TYR A 134 -24.57 20.64 0.07
N GLY A 135 -25.88 20.38 0.13
CA GLY A 135 -26.72 20.25 -1.06
C GLY A 135 -26.90 18.83 -1.59
N GLY A 136 -26.58 17.82 -0.79
CA GLY A 136 -26.83 16.42 -1.10
C GLY A 136 -25.68 15.70 -1.80
N MET A 137 -25.97 14.56 -2.42
CA MET A 137 -25.01 13.64 -3.03
C MET A 137 -24.12 14.29 -4.11
N ASP A 138 -24.62 15.30 -4.81
CA ASP A 138 -23.87 16.03 -5.84
C ASP A 138 -22.68 16.85 -5.28
N ALA A 139 -22.66 17.09 -3.97
CA ALA A 139 -21.55 17.77 -3.32
C ALA A 139 -20.34 16.87 -3.06
N LEU A 140 -20.54 15.54 -3.09
CA LEU A 140 -19.47 14.56 -2.88
C LEU A 140 -18.41 14.68 -3.99
N GLY A 141 -17.13 14.67 -3.59
CA GLY A 141 -16.01 14.89 -4.49
C GLY A 141 -15.77 16.35 -4.86
N GLY A 142 -16.58 17.26 -4.36
CA GLY A 142 -16.38 18.70 -4.48
C GLY A 142 -15.40 19.28 -3.46
N PRO A 143 -14.98 20.55 -3.62
CA PRO A 143 -13.88 21.16 -2.86
C PRO A 143 -14.20 21.45 -1.39
N LYS A 144 -15.40 21.15 -0.93
CA LYS A 144 -15.87 21.42 0.45
C LYS A 144 -15.86 20.18 1.34
N LEU A 145 -15.60 19.00 0.77
CA LEU A 145 -15.67 17.72 1.47
C LEU A 145 -14.39 16.92 1.20
N ASP A 146 -13.84 16.34 2.24
CA ASP A 146 -12.68 15.44 2.22
C ASP A 146 -13.15 13.99 2.44
N ILE A 147 -13.78 13.44 1.41
CA ILE A 147 -14.42 12.13 1.46
C ILE A 147 -13.41 10.98 1.45
N MET A 148 -13.76 9.88 2.13
CA MET A 148 -13.08 8.59 1.97
C MET A 148 -14.10 7.47 1.75
N TYR A 149 -13.75 6.51 0.91
CA TYR A 149 -14.61 5.36 0.66
C TYR A 149 -14.58 4.34 1.81
N HIS A 150 -15.52 3.41 1.78
CA HIS A 150 -15.64 2.32 2.75
C HIS A 150 -14.43 1.36 2.69
N HIS A 151 -14.01 0.80 3.83
CA HIS A 151 -12.90 -0.17 3.91
C HIS A 151 -13.05 -1.37 2.97
N GLY A 152 -14.28 -1.77 2.64
CA GLY A 152 -14.54 -2.84 1.66
C GLY A 152 -14.01 -2.48 0.26
N TRP A 153 -14.13 -1.23 -0.16
CA TRP A 153 -13.55 -0.75 -1.42
C TRP A 153 -12.01 -0.73 -1.37
N ALA A 154 -11.43 -0.34 -0.23
CA ALA A 154 -9.99 -0.45 -0.03
C ALA A 154 -9.52 -1.89 -0.23
N PHE A 155 -10.21 -2.84 0.41
CA PHE A 155 -9.87 -4.25 0.28
C PHE A 155 -10.03 -4.78 -1.15
N SER A 156 -11.03 -4.30 -1.91
CA SER A 156 -11.13 -4.67 -3.33
C SER A 156 -9.92 -4.18 -4.15
N GLY A 157 -9.39 -3.00 -3.83
CA GLY A 157 -8.21 -2.42 -4.46
C GLY A 157 -6.90 -3.13 -4.14
N SER A 158 -6.82 -3.93 -3.05
CA SER A 158 -5.63 -4.71 -2.71
C SER A 158 -5.60 -6.12 -3.34
N ALA A 159 -6.56 -6.48 -4.20
CA ALA A 159 -6.59 -7.80 -4.83
C ALA A 159 -5.27 -8.15 -5.54
N PRO A 160 -4.75 -9.38 -5.39
CA PRO A 160 -5.30 -10.55 -4.68
C PRO A 160 -4.90 -10.66 -3.21
N PHE A 161 -4.15 -9.69 -2.69
CA PHE A 161 -3.51 -9.74 -1.37
C PHE A 161 -4.52 -9.57 -0.23
N GLN A 162 -4.13 -9.99 0.95
CA GLN A 162 -4.86 -9.67 2.18
C GLN A 162 -4.45 -8.31 2.74
N SER A 163 -5.28 -7.75 3.62
CA SER A 163 -5.06 -6.47 4.29
C SER A 163 -5.03 -5.24 3.37
N THR A 164 -4.70 -4.10 3.95
CA THR A 164 -4.72 -2.77 3.35
C THR A 164 -3.59 -1.93 3.95
N LYS A 165 -3.46 -0.65 3.59
CA LYS A 165 -2.57 0.34 4.23
C LYS A 165 -2.50 0.13 5.75
N LEU A 166 -1.37 0.40 6.38
CA LEU A 166 -1.01 0.22 7.79
C LEU A 166 -0.75 -1.22 8.23
N VAL A 167 -0.79 -2.20 7.33
CA VAL A 167 -0.43 -3.58 7.66
C VAL A 167 0.83 -3.96 6.89
N ALA A 168 1.99 -3.72 7.49
CA ALA A 168 3.30 -4.00 6.89
C ALA A 168 3.59 -5.50 6.72
N ALA A 169 2.90 -6.35 7.48
CA ALA A 169 3.02 -7.81 7.39
C ALA A 169 2.45 -8.43 6.11
N HIS A 170 1.61 -7.68 5.39
CA HIS A 170 0.91 -8.20 4.23
C HIS A 170 1.12 -7.32 2.99
N LEU A 171 1.28 -7.97 1.84
CA LEU A 171 1.52 -7.27 0.57
C LEU A 171 0.35 -6.37 0.14
N GLY A 172 -0.87 -6.61 0.63
CA GLY A 172 -1.99 -5.69 0.41
C GLY A 172 -1.82 -4.32 1.08
N GLY A 173 -0.94 -4.23 2.09
CA GLY A 173 -0.57 -2.97 2.74
C GLY A 173 0.66 -2.28 2.13
N THR A 174 1.53 -3.03 1.46
CA THR A 174 2.85 -2.54 1.06
C THR A 174 3.14 -2.60 -0.44
N ARG A 175 2.50 -3.51 -1.19
CA ARG A 175 2.78 -3.70 -2.60
C ARG A 175 1.97 -2.76 -3.46
N THR A 176 2.65 -1.94 -4.26
CA THR A 176 2.05 -0.97 -5.18
C THR A 176 2.56 -1.17 -6.61
N PRO A 177 1.75 -0.83 -7.63
CA PRO A 177 2.20 -0.89 -9.02
C PRO A 177 3.29 0.15 -9.31
N LEU A 178 4.32 -0.28 -10.02
CA LEU A 178 5.39 0.57 -10.53
C LEU A 178 5.51 0.39 -12.05
N VAL A 179 5.58 1.50 -12.76
CA VAL A 179 5.87 1.51 -14.20
C VAL A 179 7.11 2.35 -14.45
N ILE A 180 8.05 1.81 -15.22
CA ILE A 180 9.26 2.53 -15.63
C ILE A 180 9.28 2.59 -17.16
N SER A 181 9.46 3.78 -17.71
CA SER A 181 9.58 4.01 -19.15
C SER A 181 10.84 4.84 -19.45
N TRP A 182 11.67 4.37 -20.37
CA TRP A 182 12.79 5.09 -20.94
C TRP A 182 13.09 4.53 -22.33
N PRO A 183 12.42 5.02 -23.38
CA PRO A 183 12.47 4.41 -24.71
C PRO A 183 13.88 4.21 -25.27
N ALA A 184 14.81 5.16 -25.03
CA ALA A 184 16.20 5.04 -25.47
C ALA A 184 17.00 3.92 -24.80
N LYS A 185 16.58 3.42 -23.62
CA LYS A 185 17.36 2.48 -22.82
C LYS A 185 16.61 1.18 -22.48
N ILE A 186 15.30 1.22 -22.30
CA ILE A 186 14.50 0.07 -21.93
C ILE A 186 13.84 -0.52 -23.17
N LYS A 187 14.17 -1.75 -23.50
CA LYS A 187 13.50 -2.46 -24.59
C LYS A 187 12.07 -2.81 -24.19
N HIS A 188 11.13 -2.37 -25.01
CA HIS A 188 9.74 -2.74 -24.84
C HIS A 188 9.52 -4.19 -25.31
N ASP A 189 9.62 -5.14 -24.38
CA ASP A 189 9.42 -6.57 -24.64
C ASP A 189 8.04 -7.06 -24.18
N GLY A 190 7.18 -6.18 -23.65
CA GLY A 190 5.84 -6.50 -23.17
C GLY A 190 5.81 -7.37 -21.90
N LYS A 191 6.94 -7.62 -21.28
CA LYS A 191 7.03 -8.51 -20.12
C LYS A 191 6.98 -7.76 -18.79
N ILE A 192 6.36 -8.39 -17.79
CA ILE A 192 6.38 -7.94 -16.41
C ILE A 192 7.78 -8.18 -15.82
N ARG A 193 8.24 -7.26 -14.99
CA ARG A 193 9.41 -7.42 -14.13
C ARG A 193 8.92 -7.86 -12.75
N SER A 194 9.18 -9.11 -12.39
CA SER A 194 8.70 -9.71 -11.13
C SER A 194 9.74 -9.75 -10.02
N GLN A 195 10.92 -9.20 -10.26
CA GLN A 195 11.97 -9.07 -9.25
C GLN A 195 11.47 -8.28 -8.04
N PHE A 196 11.86 -8.70 -6.85
CA PHE A 196 11.53 -7.95 -5.65
C PHE A 196 12.32 -6.65 -5.61
N HIS A 197 11.61 -5.53 -5.43
CA HIS A 197 12.17 -4.21 -5.27
C HIS A 197 11.37 -3.39 -4.24
N HIS A 198 11.99 -2.31 -3.78
CA HIS A 198 11.39 -1.39 -2.81
C HIS A 198 11.58 0.06 -3.30
N VAL A 199 10.78 1.00 -2.80
CA VAL A 199 10.83 2.40 -3.19
C VAL A 199 12.21 3.05 -2.97
N ASN A 200 12.98 2.61 -1.96
CA ASN A 200 14.34 3.08 -1.71
C ASN A 200 15.34 2.72 -2.83
N ASP A 201 14.98 1.77 -3.70
CA ASP A 201 15.80 1.36 -4.84
C ASP A 201 15.80 2.40 -5.97
N ILE A 202 14.82 3.30 -5.99
CA ILE A 202 14.70 4.34 -7.02
C ILE A 202 15.91 5.28 -6.99
N ALA A 203 16.30 5.78 -5.83
CA ALA A 203 17.47 6.65 -5.70
C ALA A 203 18.75 5.94 -6.13
N ALA A 204 18.97 4.69 -5.68
CA ALA A 204 20.10 3.88 -6.08
C ALA A 204 20.14 3.65 -7.61
N THR A 205 18.97 3.44 -8.23
CA THR A 205 18.86 3.29 -9.68
C THR A 205 19.25 4.56 -10.43
N ILE A 206 18.80 5.72 -9.93
CA ILE A 206 19.14 7.02 -10.55
C ILE A 206 20.65 7.28 -10.49
N TYR A 207 21.29 7.04 -9.36
CA TYR A 207 22.75 7.17 -9.23
C TYR A 207 23.48 6.24 -10.19
N ASP A 208 23.05 4.97 -10.28
CA ASP A 208 23.67 3.96 -11.15
C ASP A 208 23.55 4.33 -12.65
N ILE A 209 22.35 4.67 -13.13
CA ILE A 209 22.16 4.99 -14.56
C ILE A 209 22.83 6.29 -15.01
N LEU A 210 23.11 7.18 -14.08
CA LEU A 210 23.82 8.45 -14.35
C LEU A 210 25.33 8.33 -14.15
N ASP A 211 25.82 7.16 -13.69
CA ASP A 211 27.23 6.93 -13.34
C ASP A 211 27.76 7.98 -12.33
N ILE A 212 26.93 8.25 -11.30
CA ILE A 212 27.23 9.21 -10.25
C ILE A 212 27.40 8.46 -8.93
N GLU A 213 28.52 8.67 -8.25
CA GLU A 213 28.69 8.17 -6.88
C GLU A 213 27.83 9.00 -5.90
N ALA A 214 27.11 8.31 -5.02
CA ALA A 214 26.39 8.97 -3.93
C ALA A 214 27.40 9.71 -3.03
N PRO A 215 27.13 10.99 -2.67
CA PRO A 215 28.09 11.77 -1.89
C PRO A 215 28.22 11.20 -0.47
N LYS A 216 29.46 10.99 -0.01
CA LYS A 216 29.75 10.58 1.36
C LYS A 216 29.62 11.72 2.36
N PHE A 217 29.79 12.94 1.91
CA PHE A 217 29.67 14.15 2.73
C PHE A 217 28.95 15.24 1.94
N VAL A 218 28.03 15.95 2.60
CA VAL A 218 27.35 17.15 2.10
C VAL A 218 27.54 18.24 3.14
N ASP A 219 28.17 19.38 2.75
CA ASP A 219 28.51 20.51 3.64
C ASP A 219 29.24 20.10 4.92
N GLY A 220 30.13 19.10 4.80
CA GLY A 220 30.91 18.56 5.91
C GLY A 220 30.18 17.57 6.83
N ILE A 221 28.93 17.25 6.54
CA ILE A 221 28.11 16.27 7.27
C ILE A 221 28.19 14.93 6.54
N GLU A 222 28.56 13.89 7.27
CA GLU A 222 28.58 12.51 6.74
C GLU A 222 27.16 12.05 6.43
N GLN A 223 26.99 11.49 5.22
CA GLN A 223 25.70 11.02 4.75
C GLN A 223 25.51 9.54 5.09
N GLN A 224 24.28 9.16 5.41
CA GLN A 224 23.90 7.76 5.53
C GLN A 224 24.01 7.07 4.16
N GLN A 225 24.47 5.84 4.14
CA GLN A 225 24.53 5.05 2.92
C GLN A 225 23.11 4.77 2.40
N LEU A 226 22.99 4.66 1.06
CA LEU A 226 21.74 4.26 0.44
C LEU A 226 21.46 2.78 0.71
N ASP A 227 20.29 2.47 1.27
CA ASP A 227 19.84 1.09 1.51
C ASP A 227 19.27 0.44 0.24
N GLY A 228 19.07 1.22 -0.82
CA GLY A 228 18.50 0.79 -2.08
C GLY A 228 19.48 0.01 -2.95
N THR A 229 18.92 -0.84 -3.80
CA THR A 229 19.64 -1.62 -4.81
C THR A 229 19.15 -1.22 -6.20
N SER A 230 20.07 -0.88 -7.14
CA SER A 230 19.68 -0.46 -8.49
C SER A 230 18.81 -1.51 -9.19
N MET A 231 17.73 -1.05 -9.82
CA MET A 231 16.83 -1.83 -10.68
C MET A 231 17.30 -1.86 -12.15
N ALA A 232 18.36 -1.13 -12.51
CA ALA A 232 18.77 -0.97 -13.92
C ALA A 232 19.07 -2.29 -14.63
N TYR A 233 19.48 -3.33 -13.90
CA TYR A 233 19.74 -4.66 -14.45
C TYR A 233 18.48 -5.32 -15.05
N THR A 234 17.28 -4.87 -14.68
CA THR A 234 16.01 -5.36 -15.23
C THR A 234 15.63 -4.71 -16.55
N PHE A 235 16.27 -3.60 -16.93
CA PHE A 235 15.91 -2.81 -18.10
C PHE A 235 16.06 -3.62 -19.41
N ASP A 236 17.15 -4.37 -19.51
CA ASP A 236 17.44 -5.21 -20.69
C ASP A 236 17.03 -6.68 -20.52
N ASN A 237 16.72 -7.12 -19.30
CA ASN A 237 16.45 -8.53 -19.00
C ASN A 237 15.34 -8.70 -17.97
N SER A 238 14.13 -8.96 -18.44
CA SER A 238 12.96 -9.23 -17.60
C SER A 238 13.07 -10.49 -16.73
N GLU A 239 13.94 -11.42 -17.12
CA GLU A 239 14.16 -12.71 -16.44
C GLU A 239 15.43 -12.69 -15.53
N ALA A 240 16.04 -11.53 -15.35
CA ALA A 240 17.21 -11.42 -14.49
C ALA A 240 16.86 -11.80 -13.04
N LYS A 241 17.78 -12.46 -12.36
CA LYS A 241 17.62 -12.78 -10.94
C LYS A 241 17.60 -11.47 -10.12
N SER A 242 16.70 -11.38 -9.13
CA SER A 242 16.67 -10.23 -8.21
C SER A 242 18.02 -10.05 -7.51
N THR A 243 18.48 -8.79 -7.47
CA THR A 243 19.69 -8.40 -6.74
C THR A 243 19.37 -7.90 -5.33
N LYS A 244 18.10 -7.52 -5.07
CA LYS A 244 17.65 -7.17 -3.73
C LYS A 244 17.22 -8.42 -2.98
N THR A 245 17.94 -8.73 -1.92
CA THR A 245 17.74 -9.97 -1.15
C THR A 245 17.01 -9.75 0.16
N THR A 246 17.05 -8.53 0.71
CA THR A 246 16.47 -8.25 2.03
C THR A 246 15.78 -6.89 2.03
N GLN A 247 14.62 -6.83 2.68
CA GLN A 247 13.92 -5.59 3.00
C GLN A 247 13.03 -5.80 4.22
N TYR A 248 13.21 -4.97 5.25
CA TYR A 248 12.28 -4.91 6.38
C TYR A 248 11.18 -3.86 6.14
N PHE A 249 10.08 -4.05 6.86
CA PHE A 249 8.93 -3.16 6.87
C PHE A 249 8.46 -2.98 8.30
N GLU A 250 8.10 -1.76 8.69
CA GLU A 250 7.46 -1.47 9.99
C GLU A 250 6.57 -0.24 9.87
N ILE A 251 5.39 -0.33 10.47
CA ILE A 251 4.46 0.78 10.68
C ILE A 251 3.56 0.49 11.88
N MET A 252 3.64 1.32 12.93
CA MET A 252 2.74 1.26 14.10
C MET A 252 2.64 -0.14 14.73
N GLY A 253 3.75 -0.88 14.77
CA GLY A 253 3.85 -2.22 15.32
C GLY A 253 3.54 -3.35 14.34
N SER A 254 2.86 -3.09 13.23
CA SER A 254 2.80 -4.03 12.13
C SER A 254 4.17 -4.10 11.45
N ARG A 255 4.72 -5.30 11.29
CA ARG A 255 6.09 -5.44 10.80
C ARG A 255 6.31 -6.72 10.03
N GLY A 256 7.34 -6.71 9.17
CA GLY A 256 7.72 -7.87 8.41
C GLY A 256 9.09 -7.72 7.75
N VAL A 257 9.60 -8.81 7.23
CA VAL A 257 10.84 -8.85 6.47
C VAL A 257 10.72 -9.79 5.28
N TYR A 258 11.13 -9.29 4.13
CA TYR A 258 11.44 -10.10 2.96
C TYR A 258 12.89 -10.54 3.03
N HIS A 259 13.16 -11.83 2.79
CA HIS A 259 14.51 -12.35 2.63
C HIS A 259 14.53 -13.54 1.68
N ASP A 260 15.24 -13.39 0.55
CA ASP A 260 15.46 -14.43 -0.46
C ASP A 260 14.20 -15.24 -0.82
N GLY A 261 13.13 -14.53 -1.24
CA GLY A 261 11.86 -15.15 -1.68
C GLY A 261 10.91 -15.52 -0.54
N TRP A 262 11.34 -15.41 0.71
CA TRP A 262 10.49 -15.63 1.87
C TRP A 262 10.06 -14.31 2.52
N PHE A 263 8.91 -14.33 3.15
CA PHE A 263 8.39 -13.19 3.91
C PHE A 263 7.90 -13.68 5.27
N ALA A 264 8.41 -13.09 6.34
CA ALA A 264 7.87 -13.28 7.68
C ALA A 264 7.32 -11.96 8.21
N GLY A 265 6.16 -11.98 8.88
CA GLY A 265 5.57 -10.77 9.41
C GLY A 265 4.55 -11.00 10.49
N THR A 266 4.16 -9.92 11.16
CA THR A 266 3.06 -9.89 12.12
C THR A 266 2.22 -8.63 11.92
N PRO A 267 0.87 -8.76 11.84
CA PRO A 267 0.00 -7.62 11.58
C PRO A 267 0.05 -6.51 12.64
N GLY A 268 0.59 -6.82 13.83
CA GLY A 268 0.61 -5.89 14.95
C GLY A 268 -0.76 -5.67 15.60
N PRO A 269 -0.90 -4.66 16.47
CA PRO A 269 -2.10 -4.48 17.28
C PRO A 269 -3.22 -3.75 16.56
N ARG A 270 -2.91 -2.94 15.53
CA ARG A 270 -3.89 -2.06 14.89
C ARG A 270 -4.62 -2.76 13.75
N THR A 271 -5.95 -2.62 13.74
CA THR A 271 -6.81 -3.01 12.63
C THR A 271 -7.24 -1.74 11.87
N PRO A 272 -6.77 -1.48 10.64
CA PRO A 272 -6.98 -0.20 9.95
C PRO A 272 -8.45 0.21 9.74
N TRP A 273 -9.34 -0.78 9.66
CA TRP A 273 -10.79 -0.58 9.44
C TRP A 273 -11.60 -0.63 10.74
N SER A 274 -10.95 -0.46 11.89
CA SER A 274 -11.61 -0.48 13.20
C SER A 274 -11.19 0.74 14.04
N THR A 275 -12.14 1.27 14.79
CA THR A 275 -11.89 2.30 15.81
C THR A 275 -11.57 1.72 17.18
N ASP A 276 -11.59 0.39 17.32
CA ASP A 276 -11.24 -0.28 18.58
C ASP A 276 -9.71 -0.25 18.78
N ILE A 277 -9.28 0.58 19.73
CA ILE A 277 -7.88 0.74 20.12
C ILE A 277 -7.49 -0.11 21.33
N SER A 278 -8.39 -0.96 21.85
CA SER A 278 -8.13 -1.75 23.06
C SER A 278 -6.89 -2.64 22.93
N ARG A 279 -6.67 -3.22 21.76
CA ARG A 279 -5.47 -4.01 21.45
C ARG A 279 -4.21 -3.16 21.43
N VAL A 280 -4.28 -1.92 20.96
CA VAL A 280 -3.14 -0.99 20.93
C VAL A 280 -2.71 -0.60 22.32
N MET A 281 -3.67 -0.34 23.20
CA MET A 281 -3.43 0.11 24.58
C MET A 281 -2.75 -0.93 25.47
N ASN A 282 -2.93 -2.22 25.19
CA ASN A 282 -2.40 -3.32 25.98
C ASN A 282 -1.43 -4.19 25.17
N TRP A 283 -0.84 -3.63 24.11
CA TRP A 283 0.01 -4.37 23.20
C TRP A 283 1.41 -4.57 23.78
N GLU A 284 1.87 -5.81 23.69
CA GLU A 284 3.22 -6.24 24.04
C GLU A 284 3.80 -6.96 22.81
N PRO A 285 4.78 -6.37 22.13
CA PRO A 285 5.30 -6.89 20.86
C PRO A 285 5.87 -8.33 20.95
N GLU A 286 6.30 -8.75 22.15
CA GLU A 286 6.82 -10.08 22.41
C GLU A 286 5.75 -11.18 22.28
N ASN A 287 4.49 -10.81 22.46
CA ASN A 287 3.35 -11.73 22.37
C ASN A 287 2.77 -11.84 20.95
N ASP A 288 3.33 -11.12 19.97
CA ASP A 288 2.84 -11.16 18.61
C ASP A 288 3.08 -12.53 17.94
N VAL A 289 2.06 -12.98 17.26
CA VAL A 289 2.13 -14.19 16.41
C VAL A 289 2.64 -13.80 15.05
N TRP A 290 3.74 -14.43 14.64
CA TRP A 290 4.33 -14.23 13.33
C TRP A 290 3.85 -15.28 12.35
N GLU A 291 3.65 -14.86 11.11
CA GLU A 291 3.29 -15.63 9.95
C GLU A 291 4.50 -15.78 9.03
N LEU A 292 4.52 -16.81 8.17
CA LEU A 292 5.61 -17.08 7.24
C LEU A 292 5.06 -17.48 5.87
N TYR A 293 5.60 -16.86 4.81
CA TYR A 293 5.16 -17.09 3.44
C TYR A 293 6.34 -17.33 2.50
N ASN A 294 6.18 -18.22 1.54
CA ASN A 294 7.12 -18.41 0.43
C ASN A 294 6.57 -17.70 -0.82
N LEU A 295 7.04 -16.49 -1.10
CA LEU A 295 6.52 -15.66 -2.19
C LEU A 295 6.85 -16.17 -3.60
N GLU A 296 7.80 -17.10 -3.73
CA GLU A 296 8.09 -17.77 -5.01
C GLU A 296 7.01 -18.80 -5.38
N LYS A 297 6.29 -19.33 -4.38
CA LYS A 297 5.25 -20.36 -4.54
C LYS A 297 3.85 -19.85 -4.20
N ASP A 298 3.76 -18.84 -3.41
CA ASP A 298 2.52 -18.23 -2.93
C ASP A 298 2.58 -16.71 -3.14
N TYR A 299 2.22 -16.28 -4.34
CA TYR A 299 2.26 -14.87 -4.76
C TYR A 299 1.49 -13.93 -3.84
N SER A 300 0.39 -14.40 -3.28
CA SER A 300 -0.59 -13.57 -2.54
C SER A 300 -0.55 -13.74 -1.02
N GLN A 301 0.41 -14.45 -0.46
CA GLN A 301 0.47 -14.77 0.98
C GLN A 301 -0.82 -15.45 1.45
N SER A 302 -1.26 -16.49 0.75
CA SER A 302 -2.51 -17.20 1.05
C SER A 302 -2.33 -18.35 2.03
N GLN A 303 -1.11 -18.85 2.21
CA GLN A 303 -0.80 -20.01 3.05
C GLN A 303 0.31 -19.67 4.07
N ASP A 304 -0.07 -19.53 5.34
CA ASP A 304 0.89 -19.38 6.44
C ASP A 304 1.64 -20.70 6.68
N LEU A 305 2.95 -20.66 6.52
CA LEU A 305 3.87 -21.79 6.67
C LEU A 305 4.65 -21.79 8.00
N ALA A 306 4.30 -20.92 8.95
CA ALA A 306 5.04 -20.74 10.20
C ALA A 306 5.16 -22.05 11.02
N LYS A 307 4.11 -22.86 11.03
CA LYS A 307 4.06 -24.13 11.77
C LYS A 307 4.86 -25.23 11.07
N GLU A 308 4.84 -25.26 9.75
CA GLU A 308 5.53 -26.24 8.91
C GLU A 308 7.03 -25.95 8.80
N ASN A 309 7.43 -24.67 8.95
CA ASN A 309 8.81 -24.22 8.78
C ASN A 309 9.30 -23.34 9.94
N PRO A 310 9.27 -23.83 11.19
CA PRO A 310 9.62 -23.03 12.36
C PRO A 310 11.06 -22.53 12.36
N GLU A 311 12.00 -23.29 11.81
CA GLU A 311 13.42 -22.90 11.71
C GLU A 311 13.58 -21.71 10.76
N LYS A 312 12.86 -21.70 9.63
CA LYS A 312 12.88 -20.60 8.67
C LYS A 312 12.24 -19.33 9.28
N LEU A 313 11.19 -19.48 10.06
CA LEU A 313 10.59 -18.35 10.79
C LEU A 313 11.59 -17.74 11.78
N VAL A 314 12.32 -18.57 12.55
CA VAL A 314 13.37 -18.10 13.47
C VAL A 314 14.47 -17.34 12.72
N GLU A 315 14.91 -17.89 11.58
CA GLU A 315 15.90 -17.23 10.72
C GLU A 315 15.42 -15.83 10.29
N LEU A 316 14.20 -15.71 9.73
CA LEU A 316 13.69 -14.43 9.24
C LEU A 316 13.45 -13.43 10.38
N LYS A 317 13.00 -13.88 11.55
CA LYS A 317 12.90 -13.01 12.72
C LYS A 317 14.25 -12.42 13.12
N ALA A 318 15.31 -13.21 13.09
CA ALA A 318 16.66 -12.73 13.36
C ALA A 318 17.15 -11.72 12.29
N VAL A 319 16.77 -11.93 11.02
CA VAL A 319 17.03 -10.94 9.95
C VAL A 319 16.29 -9.64 10.25
N PHE A 320 15.00 -9.71 10.61
CA PHE A 320 14.24 -8.51 10.97
C PHE A 320 14.87 -7.78 12.16
N ASP A 321 15.24 -8.48 13.22
CA ASP A 321 15.84 -7.89 14.42
C ASP A 321 17.16 -7.16 14.09
N LYS A 322 17.97 -7.75 13.21
CA LYS A 322 19.20 -7.11 12.73
C LYS A 322 18.89 -5.82 11.98
N GLU A 323 18.03 -5.88 10.97
CA GLU A 323 17.63 -4.71 10.17
C GLU A 323 17.01 -3.61 11.04
N ALA A 324 16.13 -3.99 11.97
CA ALA A 324 15.48 -3.06 12.89
C ALA A 324 16.47 -2.38 13.85
N THR A 325 17.51 -3.09 14.27
CA THR A 325 18.58 -2.55 15.12
C THR A 325 19.48 -1.58 14.34
N ASP A 326 19.92 -2.00 13.16
CA ASP A 326 20.84 -1.21 12.32
C ASP A 326 20.19 0.09 11.84
N ASN A 327 18.85 0.08 11.65
CA ASN A 327 18.08 1.21 11.16
C ASN A 327 17.32 1.99 12.28
N LEU A 328 17.64 1.76 13.53
CA LEU A 328 17.09 2.49 14.69
C LEU A 328 15.55 2.39 14.81
N VAL A 329 14.97 1.26 14.42
CA VAL A 329 13.52 1.01 14.50
C VAL A 329 13.09 0.72 15.95
N TYR A 330 13.98 0.13 16.74
CA TYR A 330 13.70 -0.16 18.15
C TYR A 330 13.85 1.08 19.05
N PRO A 331 12.99 1.25 20.10
CA PRO A 331 11.89 0.36 20.46
C PRO A 331 10.70 0.46 19.53
N ILE A 332 10.07 -0.69 19.21
CA ILE A 332 8.86 -0.72 18.37
C ILE A 332 7.66 -0.24 19.19
N GLY A 333 6.94 0.73 18.67
CA GLY A 333 5.73 1.28 19.26
C GLY A 333 4.50 1.11 18.36
N ALA A 334 3.31 1.16 18.97
CA ALA A 334 2.04 1.09 18.24
C ALA A 334 1.58 2.44 17.65
N GLY A 335 2.50 3.36 17.49
CA GLY A 335 2.25 4.69 16.92
C GLY A 335 1.93 5.76 17.96
N LEU A 336 1.23 6.81 17.54
CA LEU A 336 1.02 8.05 18.31
C LEU A 336 0.45 7.80 19.72
N TYR A 337 -0.35 6.78 19.91
CA TYR A 337 -0.91 6.43 21.23
C TYR A 337 0.15 5.96 22.21
N THR A 338 1.12 5.17 21.77
CA THR A 338 2.25 4.75 22.61
C THR A 338 3.13 5.94 22.98
N ALA A 339 3.38 6.83 22.01
CA ALA A 339 4.14 8.05 22.24
C ALA A 339 3.50 9.01 23.24
N LEU A 340 2.17 9.08 23.27
CA LEU A 340 1.43 9.91 24.24
C LEU A 340 1.48 9.36 25.67
N TYR A 341 1.63 8.04 25.84
CA TYR A 341 1.67 7.39 27.15
C TYR A 341 3.09 7.14 27.66
N ASN A 342 4.08 7.04 26.78
CA ASN A 342 5.49 6.82 27.11
C ASN A 342 6.37 8.00 26.72
N SER A 343 5.94 9.22 27.04
CA SER A 343 6.66 10.45 26.70
C SER A 343 8.10 10.53 27.23
N SER A 344 8.44 9.72 28.25
CA SER A 344 9.80 9.59 28.78
C SER A 344 10.76 8.80 27.88
N GLU A 345 10.24 8.05 26.92
CA GLU A 345 11.02 7.24 25.98
C GLU A 345 11.15 7.89 24.59
N MET A 346 10.49 9.03 24.39
CA MET A 346 10.65 9.77 23.14
C MET A 346 12.06 10.37 23.06
N PRO A 347 12.76 10.21 21.91
CA PRO A 347 13.98 10.96 21.66
C PRO A 347 13.66 12.45 21.76
N SER A 348 14.36 13.17 22.59
CA SER A 348 14.24 14.63 22.62
C SER A 348 14.67 15.16 21.26
N SER A 349 13.78 15.85 20.56
CA SER A 349 14.16 16.59 19.36
C SER A 349 15.27 17.58 19.72
N PRO A 350 16.35 17.65 18.94
CA PRO A 350 17.37 18.67 19.12
C PRO A 350 16.96 20.07 18.64
N LEU A 351 15.68 20.25 18.24
CA LEU A 351 15.10 21.53 17.82
C LEU A 351 14.39 22.23 18.96
#